data_a00e92ff62efd42df0de8102c03f3ba8
#
_entry.id   a00e92ff62efd42df0de8102c03f3ba8
#
_cell.length_a   1.000
_cell.length_b   1.000
_cell.length_c   1.000
_cell.angle_alpha   90.00
_cell.angle_beta   90.00
_cell.angle_gamma   90.00
#
_symmetry.space_group_name_H-M   'P 1'
#
loop_
_entity.id
_entity.type
_entity.pdbx_description
1 polymer ?
#
loop_
_entity_poly.entity_id
_entity_poly.type
_entity_poly.pdbx_seq_one_letter_code
_entity_poly.pdbx_strand_id
1 'polypeptide(L)'
;MPFRSMVRLPPGKTVLFHISYLSIMQNFHQHNKIFAGNLYPAQKCGKIRLTKSKPVLFFYFEKENRIMILAIDIGNTTVALGGIRDGRVCFVARMDTVRTRTAAEYRAEMDKIFAHRRHPERPMRFEGAVLTSVVPQITGALAECARHYTGKKPVIVSPDIRTGLTMGVDEPRAVGKDRLVDAAYAAANFPLPVITVDLGTATTFNVVDKDRVFRGGVICPGLSTGLRALGERCAQLPQVHLGSPKKAIGTNTESCMLSGSVLGTAVLIDGMVQRIEEELGSPATLVVTGGLAKYVTPLCRHPLTYDPELLMKGLALLYQLNAPQEHCRSHGGGRHYGQQRRLRAKHPHPNRRTRREPEALVG
;
A
#
# COMPACT_ATOMS: atom_id res chain seq x y z
N MET A 1 -11.00 -8.62 41.44
CA MET A 1 -12.44 -8.49 41.06
C MET A 1 -12.55 -7.27 40.14
N PRO A 2 -12.96 -7.40 38.90
CA PRO A 2 -13.10 -6.26 37.98
C PRO A 2 -14.49 -5.71 38.05
N PHE A 3 -14.62 -4.42 38.34
CA PHE A 3 -15.87 -3.69 38.22
C PHE A 3 -16.16 -3.41 36.75
N ARG A 4 -17.14 -4.09 36.16
CA ARG A 4 -17.84 -3.69 34.96
C ARG A 4 -19.00 -2.81 35.37
N SER A 5 -18.99 -1.53 35.03
CA SER A 5 -20.19 -0.70 34.98
C SER A 5 -20.35 -0.15 33.56
N MET A 6 -21.32 -0.71 32.87
CA MET A 6 -21.80 -0.22 31.57
C MET A 6 -22.77 0.93 31.84
N VAL A 7 -22.39 2.18 31.50
CA VAL A 7 -23.30 3.34 31.54
C VAL A 7 -23.68 3.67 30.10
N ARG A 8 -24.96 3.47 29.74
CA ARG A 8 -25.55 3.99 28.50
C ARG A 8 -25.84 5.47 28.70
N LEU A 9 -25.26 6.32 27.84
CA LEU A 9 -25.56 7.76 27.83
C LEU A 9 -26.28 8.15 26.54
N PRO A 10 -27.26 9.07 26.61
CA PRO A 10 -27.88 9.63 25.41
C PRO A 10 -26.96 10.58 24.67
N PRO A 11 -27.22 10.82 23.36
CA PRO A 11 -26.33 11.63 22.51
C PRO A 11 -26.32 13.09 22.99
N GLY A 12 -25.11 13.62 23.18
CA GLY A 12 -24.88 15.06 23.44
C GLY A 12 -24.43 15.43 24.85
N LYS A 13 -24.10 14.48 25.75
CA LYS A 13 -23.60 14.81 27.09
C LYS A 13 -22.10 14.60 27.27
N THR A 14 -21.45 15.58 27.91
CA THR A 14 -20.03 15.58 28.29
C THR A 14 -19.85 14.72 29.55
N VAL A 15 -18.88 13.81 29.54
CA VAL A 15 -18.56 12.97 30.71
C VAL A 15 -17.34 13.56 31.41
N LEU A 16 -17.48 13.85 32.70
CA LEU A 16 -16.40 14.28 33.58
C LEU A 16 -15.85 13.05 34.33
N PHE A 17 -14.61 12.70 34.10
CA PHE A 17 -13.88 11.72 34.92
C PHE A 17 -12.94 12.42 35.90
N HIS A 18 -13.05 12.11 37.17
CA HIS A 18 -12.12 12.56 38.20
C HIS A 18 -11.04 11.46 38.36
N ILE A 19 -9.85 11.70 37.83
CA ILE A 19 -8.68 10.80 38.02
C ILE A 19 -7.64 11.56 38.86
N SER A 20 -7.16 10.93 39.94
CA SER A 20 -6.16 11.57 40.80
C SER A 20 -4.80 11.66 40.13
N TYR A 21 -4.12 12.77 40.34
CA TYR A 21 -2.81 13.12 39.74
C TYR A 21 -1.72 12.05 39.96
N LEU A 22 -1.78 11.30 41.07
CA LEU A 22 -0.80 10.24 41.37
C LEU A 22 -0.89 9.03 40.44
N SER A 23 -2.09 8.64 40.00
CA SER A 23 -2.26 7.47 39.11
C SER A 23 -1.79 7.73 37.69
N ILE A 24 -1.81 8.99 37.25
CA ILE A 24 -1.31 9.39 35.90
C ILE A 24 0.20 9.38 35.85
N MET A 25 0.86 9.86 36.88
CA MET A 25 2.33 9.95 36.92
C MET A 25 3.00 8.59 37.11
N GLN A 26 2.39 7.65 37.81
CA GLN A 26 2.92 6.29 37.96
C GLN A 26 2.86 5.48 36.66
N ASN A 27 1.80 5.64 35.85
CA ASN A 27 1.71 4.99 34.53
C ASN A 27 2.63 5.62 33.48
N PHE A 28 2.88 6.93 33.56
CA PHE A 28 3.78 7.63 32.62
C PHE A 28 5.26 7.21 32.79
N HIS A 29 5.67 6.85 34.00
CA HIS A 29 7.06 6.44 34.29
C HIS A 29 7.35 4.99 33.91
N GLN A 30 6.37 4.11 33.89
CA GLN A 30 6.54 2.71 33.47
C GLN A 30 6.50 2.53 31.94
N HIS A 31 5.78 3.37 31.20
CA HIS A 31 5.69 3.23 29.74
C HIS A 31 6.79 3.95 28.95
N ASN A 32 7.51 4.91 29.56
CA ASN A 32 8.58 5.63 28.85
C ASN A 32 9.92 4.87 28.76
N LYS A 33 10.06 3.68 29.36
CA LYS A 33 11.27 2.85 29.20
C LYS A 33 11.25 1.91 27.99
N ILE A 34 10.15 1.81 27.25
CA ILE A 34 10.00 0.89 26.10
C ILE A 34 10.01 1.61 24.75
N PHE A 35 9.99 2.96 24.71
CA PHE A 35 9.89 3.75 23.46
C PHE A 35 11.10 4.66 23.19
N ALA A 36 12.29 4.19 23.47
CA ALA A 36 13.53 4.84 23.00
C ALA A 36 14.04 4.15 21.72
N GLY A 37 13.33 4.25 20.64
CA GLY A 37 13.77 3.76 19.33
C GLY A 37 12.64 3.69 18.34
N ASN A 38 12.25 4.85 17.83
CA ASN A 38 11.89 5.11 16.44
C ASN A 38 11.19 6.48 16.35
N LEU A 39 11.86 7.38 15.66
CA LEU A 39 11.40 8.74 15.36
C LEU A 39 10.12 8.68 14.48
N TYR A 40 8.99 8.96 15.10
CA TYR A 40 7.82 9.50 14.40
C TYR A 40 7.58 10.92 14.91
N PRO A 41 7.33 11.91 14.04
CA PRO A 41 7.09 13.27 14.47
C PRO A 41 5.80 13.34 15.28
N ALA A 42 5.90 13.84 16.49
CA ALA A 42 4.79 14.16 17.37
C ALA A 42 3.94 15.28 16.75
N GLN A 43 2.92 14.89 15.99
CA GLN A 43 1.89 15.83 15.56
C GLN A 43 0.51 15.28 15.93
N LYS A 44 -0.15 16.08 16.79
CA LYS A 44 -1.52 16.00 17.32
C LYS A 44 -1.69 15.35 18.69
N CYS A 45 -0.99 15.89 19.68
CA CYS A 45 -1.52 15.92 21.05
C CYS A 45 -2.64 16.98 21.13
N GLY A 46 -3.82 16.60 21.60
CA GLY A 46 -4.93 17.52 21.83
C GLY A 46 -4.53 18.67 22.75
N LYS A 47 -5.03 19.87 22.50
CA LYS A 47 -4.70 21.06 23.28
C LYS A 47 -5.18 20.93 24.73
N ILE A 48 -4.24 20.97 25.66
CA ILE A 48 -4.51 20.99 27.10
C ILE A 48 -4.75 22.45 27.50
N ARG A 49 -5.93 22.75 28.02
CA ARG A 49 -6.24 24.05 28.62
C ARG A 49 -6.37 23.87 30.13
N LEU A 50 -5.43 24.43 30.88
CA LEU A 50 -5.45 24.44 32.35
C LEU A 50 -6.26 25.64 32.82
N THR A 51 -7.24 25.43 33.71
CA THR A 51 -7.94 26.51 34.42
C THR A 51 -7.35 26.65 35.82
N LYS A 52 -7.24 27.89 36.32
CA LYS A 52 -6.49 28.26 37.55
C LYS A 52 -7.04 27.65 38.85
N SER A 53 -8.16 26.99 38.86
CA SER A 53 -8.82 26.56 40.12
C SER A 53 -8.94 25.05 40.33
N LYS A 54 -8.88 24.22 39.33
CA LYS A 54 -8.73 22.74 39.40
C LYS A 54 -8.30 22.22 38.04
N PRO A 55 -7.35 21.29 37.94
CA PRO A 55 -6.97 20.72 36.64
C PRO A 55 -8.08 19.81 36.13
N VAL A 56 -8.92 20.33 35.24
CA VAL A 56 -9.89 19.53 34.49
C VAL A 56 -9.27 19.20 33.16
N LEU A 57 -8.95 17.92 32.97
CA LEU A 57 -8.42 17.40 31.70
C LEU A 57 -9.59 17.24 30.72
N PHE A 58 -9.75 18.15 29.79
CA PHE A 58 -10.68 17.98 28.69
C PHE A 58 -10.01 17.17 27.59
N PHE A 59 -10.34 15.91 27.48
CA PHE A 59 -10.07 15.16 26.27
C PHE A 59 -11.08 15.61 25.22
N TYR A 60 -10.69 16.55 24.37
CA TYR A 60 -11.37 16.74 23.11
C TYR A 60 -11.06 15.49 22.27
N PHE A 61 -12.00 14.52 22.26
CA PHE A 61 -12.06 13.62 21.11
C PHE A 61 -12.39 14.51 19.91
N GLU A 62 -11.34 14.92 19.17
CA GLU A 62 -11.57 15.37 17.81
C GLU A 62 -12.50 14.33 17.19
N LYS A 63 -13.64 14.77 16.65
CA LYS A 63 -14.46 13.92 15.77
C LYS A 63 -13.48 13.30 14.79
N GLU A 64 -13.17 12.03 14.98
CA GLU A 64 -12.31 11.30 14.04
C GLU A 64 -12.91 11.53 12.67
N ASN A 65 -12.28 12.37 11.90
CA ASN A 65 -12.63 12.62 10.52
C ASN A 65 -12.30 11.31 9.80
N ARG A 66 -13.30 10.43 9.63
CA ARG A 66 -13.12 9.08 9.07
C ARG A 66 -12.99 9.14 7.56
N ILE A 67 -12.13 10.05 7.11
CA ILE A 67 -11.79 10.20 5.71
C ILE A 67 -10.75 9.13 5.39
N MET A 68 -10.99 8.36 4.35
CA MET A 68 -10.14 7.28 3.88
C MET A 68 -9.66 7.56 2.46
N ILE A 69 -8.61 6.90 2.05
CA ILE A 69 -8.22 6.74 0.65
C ILE A 69 -8.91 5.48 0.14
N LEU A 70 -9.54 5.56 -1.03
CA LEU A 70 -10.05 4.40 -1.75
C LEU A 70 -8.94 3.83 -2.63
N ALA A 71 -8.43 2.66 -2.26
CA ALA A 71 -7.47 1.92 -3.08
C ALA A 71 -8.21 0.87 -3.91
N ILE A 72 -7.89 0.79 -5.21
CA ILE A 72 -8.50 -0.16 -6.15
C ILE A 72 -7.38 -0.90 -6.88
N ASP A 73 -7.37 -2.22 -6.74
CA ASP A 73 -6.49 -3.10 -7.51
C ASP A 73 -7.31 -3.93 -8.50
N ILE A 74 -7.03 -3.77 -9.79
CA ILE A 74 -7.75 -4.45 -10.88
C ILE A 74 -6.86 -5.55 -11.44
N GLY A 75 -7.01 -6.74 -10.85
CA GLY A 75 -6.40 -7.98 -11.32
C GLY A 75 -7.21 -8.69 -12.41
N ASN A 76 -6.62 -9.68 -13.07
CA ASN A 76 -7.27 -10.46 -14.12
C ASN A 76 -8.50 -11.25 -13.65
N THR A 77 -8.51 -11.68 -12.40
CA THR A 77 -9.57 -12.51 -11.83
C THR A 77 -10.44 -11.72 -10.84
N THR A 78 -9.86 -10.81 -10.12
CA THR A 78 -10.49 -10.12 -8.99
C THR A 78 -10.15 -8.64 -9.00
N VAL A 79 -11.14 -7.82 -8.68
CA VAL A 79 -10.95 -6.40 -8.31
C VAL A 79 -10.98 -6.32 -6.79
N ALA A 80 -9.89 -5.85 -6.18
CA ALA A 80 -9.82 -5.62 -4.75
C ALA A 80 -10.03 -4.13 -4.43
N LEU A 81 -10.85 -3.86 -3.41
CA LEU A 81 -11.18 -2.53 -2.91
C LEU A 81 -10.65 -2.40 -1.49
N GLY A 82 -9.86 -1.39 -1.20
CA GLY A 82 -9.34 -1.08 0.13
C GLY A 82 -9.76 0.30 0.61
N GLY A 83 -10.16 0.40 1.87
CA GLY A 83 -10.28 1.68 2.56
C GLY A 83 -9.08 1.86 3.48
N ILE A 84 -8.28 2.91 3.27
CA ILE A 84 -7.04 3.12 4.00
C ILE A 84 -7.09 4.47 4.69
N ARG A 85 -6.73 4.50 5.97
CA ARG A 85 -6.69 5.69 6.80
C ARG A 85 -5.41 5.72 7.63
N ASP A 86 -4.69 6.83 7.58
CA ASP A 86 -3.44 7.03 8.34
C ASP A 86 -2.44 5.87 8.14
N GLY A 87 -2.31 5.38 6.90
CA GLY A 87 -1.45 4.26 6.54
C GLY A 87 -1.94 2.87 6.97
N ARG A 88 -3.11 2.78 7.62
CA ARG A 88 -3.71 1.51 8.06
C ARG A 88 -4.84 1.08 7.13
N VAL A 89 -4.83 -0.17 6.74
CA VAL A 89 -5.91 -0.78 5.98
C VAL A 89 -7.10 -1.02 6.92
N CYS A 90 -8.20 -0.29 6.69
CA CYS A 90 -9.41 -0.40 7.50
C CYS A 90 -10.31 -1.55 7.04
N PHE A 91 -10.31 -1.82 5.75
CA PHE A 91 -10.99 -2.97 5.15
C PHE A 91 -10.40 -3.32 3.80
N VAL A 92 -10.56 -4.57 3.40
CA VAL A 92 -10.39 -5.05 2.02
C VAL A 92 -11.67 -5.79 1.62
N ALA A 93 -12.15 -5.54 0.41
CA ALA A 93 -13.23 -6.27 -0.22
C ALA A 93 -12.81 -6.73 -1.61
N ARG A 94 -13.44 -7.76 -2.12
CA ARG A 94 -13.16 -8.28 -3.46
C ARG A 94 -14.44 -8.50 -4.21
N MET A 95 -14.39 -8.28 -5.52
CA MET A 95 -15.43 -8.62 -6.49
C MET A 95 -14.77 -9.22 -7.73
N ASP A 96 -15.52 -9.97 -8.52
CA ASP A 96 -15.03 -10.60 -9.73
C ASP A 96 -14.69 -9.55 -10.80
N THR A 97 -13.60 -9.79 -11.52
CA THR A 97 -13.25 -9.03 -12.72
C THR A 97 -14.12 -9.51 -13.90
N VAL A 98 -15.05 -8.68 -14.31
CA VAL A 98 -15.92 -8.94 -15.46
C VAL A 98 -15.66 -7.88 -16.53
N ARG A 99 -14.98 -8.26 -17.61
CA ARG A 99 -14.47 -7.33 -18.64
C ARG A 99 -15.57 -6.59 -19.40
N THR A 100 -16.79 -7.10 -19.39
CA THR A 100 -17.94 -6.52 -20.08
C THR A 100 -18.79 -5.59 -19.20
N ARG A 101 -18.53 -5.51 -17.89
CA ARG A 101 -19.28 -4.64 -16.99
C ARG A 101 -19.00 -3.16 -17.27
N THR A 102 -20.08 -2.39 -17.29
CA THR A 102 -20.07 -0.94 -17.37
C THR A 102 -19.69 -0.29 -16.04
N ALA A 103 -19.37 0.99 -16.04
CA ALA A 103 -19.13 1.75 -14.81
C ALA A 103 -20.35 1.75 -13.87
N ALA A 104 -21.58 1.79 -14.41
CA ALA A 104 -22.80 1.73 -13.61
C ALA A 104 -22.96 0.38 -12.88
N GLU A 105 -22.66 -0.73 -13.54
CA GLU A 105 -22.73 -2.06 -12.96
C GLU A 105 -21.65 -2.28 -11.89
N TYR A 106 -20.41 -1.83 -12.15
CA TYR A 106 -19.35 -1.85 -11.14
C TYR A 106 -19.72 -0.99 -9.93
N ARG A 107 -20.29 0.20 -10.14
CA ARG A 107 -20.75 1.07 -9.06
C ARG A 107 -21.82 0.40 -8.22
N ALA A 108 -22.82 -0.23 -8.85
CA ALA A 108 -23.87 -0.96 -8.12
C ALA A 108 -23.30 -2.08 -7.23
N GLU A 109 -22.25 -2.78 -7.70
CA GLU A 109 -21.57 -3.80 -6.91
C GLU A 109 -20.77 -3.19 -5.75
N MET A 110 -20.06 -2.10 -6.01
CA MET A 110 -19.35 -1.34 -4.96
C MET A 110 -20.30 -0.77 -3.92
N ASP A 111 -21.48 -0.28 -4.32
CA ASP A 111 -22.51 0.22 -3.39
C ASP A 111 -23.00 -0.88 -2.44
N LYS A 112 -23.23 -2.11 -2.92
CA LYS A 112 -23.55 -3.27 -2.08
C LYS A 112 -22.44 -3.54 -1.07
N ILE A 113 -21.18 -3.58 -1.53
CA ILE A 113 -20.00 -3.81 -0.70
C ILE A 113 -19.90 -2.74 0.40
N PHE A 114 -20.08 -1.48 0.05
CA PHE A 114 -19.98 -0.36 0.99
C PHE A 114 -21.20 -0.29 1.94
N ALA A 115 -22.40 -0.63 1.48
CA ALA A 115 -23.60 -0.69 2.32
C ALA A 115 -23.45 -1.65 3.49
N HIS A 116 -22.87 -2.84 3.27
CA HIS A 116 -22.61 -3.82 4.33
C HIS A 116 -21.56 -3.36 5.36
N ARG A 117 -20.79 -2.32 5.04
CA ARG A 117 -19.74 -1.75 5.89
C ARG A 117 -20.09 -0.40 6.49
N ARG A 118 -21.22 0.18 6.09
CA ARG A 118 -21.71 1.45 6.65
C ARG A 118 -22.23 1.23 8.06
N HIS A 119 -21.70 2.00 9.01
CA HIS A 119 -22.39 2.18 10.27
C HIS A 119 -23.53 3.20 10.06
N PRO A 120 -24.75 2.97 10.56
CA PRO A 120 -25.90 3.86 10.32
C PRO A 120 -25.62 5.34 10.61
N GLU A 121 -24.85 5.61 11.66
CA GLU A 121 -24.51 6.98 12.09
C GLU A 121 -23.19 7.53 11.51
N ARG A 122 -22.48 6.77 10.68
CA ARG A 122 -21.10 7.09 10.27
C ARG A 122 -20.86 6.71 8.82
N PRO A 123 -21.24 7.57 7.87
CA PRO A 123 -21.03 7.30 6.45
C PRO A 123 -19.55 7.18 6.12
N MET A 124 -19.19 6.24 5.26
CA MET A 124 -17.86 6.16 4.65
C MET A 124 -17.63 7.42 3.80
N ARG A 125 -16.44 8.02 3.96
CA ARG A 125 -16.02 9.17 3.16
C ARG A 125 -14.61 8.89 2.63
N PHE A 126 -14.40 9.20 1.37
CA PHE A 126 -13.10 9.08 0.72
C PHE A 126 -12.61 10.45 0.30
N GLU A 127 -11.38 10.79 0.66
CA GLU A 127 -10.73 12.07 0.26
C GLU A 127 -10.14 12.01 -1.14
N GLY A 128 -9.86 10.80 -1.63
CA GLY A 128 -9.32 10.54 -2.94
C GLY A 128 -9.20 9.04 -3.19
N ALA A 129 -8.74 8.70 -4.38
CA ALA A 129 -8.55 7.31 -4.77
C ALA A 129 -7.24 7.09 -5.51
N VAL A 130 -6.72 5.87 -5.39
CA VAL A 130 -5.58 5.36 -6.14
C VAL A 130 -5.96 4.04 -6.78
N LEU A 131 -5.50 3.81 -8.00
CA LEU A 131 -5.90 2.68 -8.80
C LEU A 131 -4.69 2.06 -9.50
N THR A 132 -4.52 0.76 -9.35
CA THR A 132 -3.64 -0.05 -10.20
C THR A 132 -4.46 -0.99 -11.06
N SER A 133 -3.99 -1.29 -12.27
CA SER A 133 -4.71 -2.15 -13.20
C SER A 133 -3.79 -2.89 -14.14
N VAL A 134 -4.04 -4.20 -14.28
CA VAL A 134 -3.50 -5.05 -15.34
C VAL A 134 -4.57 -5.44 -16.37
N VAL A 135 -5.76 -4.81 -16.30
CA VAL A 135 -6.91 -5.06 -17.20
C VAL A 135 -7.37 -3.74 -17.83
N PRO A 136 -6.76 -3.30 -18.94
CA PRO A 136 -7.03 -2.00 -19.56
C PRO A 136 -8.51 -1.75 -19.89
N GLN A 137 -9.25 -2.81 -20.27
CA GLN A 137 -10.64 -2.73 -20.74
C GLN A 137 -11.60 -2.12 -19.70
N ILE A 138 -11.36 -2.34 -18.41
CA ILE A 138 -12.23 -1.88 -17.31
C ILE A 138 -11.61 -0.79 -16.45
N THR A 139 -10.37 -0.41 -16.74
CA THR A 139 -9.66 0.64 -15.99
C THR A 139 -10.44 1.96 -16.00
N GLY A 140 -10.96 2.36 -17.16
CA GLY A 140 -11.77 3.58 -17.30
C GLY A 140 -13.07 3.54 -16.49
N ALA A 141 -13.77 2.42 -16.51
CA ALA A 141 -15.01 2.23 -15.76
C ALA A 141 -14.79 2.35 -14.23
N LEU A 142 -13.72 1.71 -13.72
CA LEU A 142 -13.40 1.78 -12.30
C LEU A 142 -12.79 3.13 -11.88
N ALA A 143 -12.10 3.83 -12.77
CA ALA A 143 -11.67 5.20 -12.53
C ALA A 143 -12.87 6.17 -12.43
N GLU A 144 -13.93 5.96 -13.23
CA GLU A 144 -15.18 6.71 -13.13
C GLU A 144 -15.89 6.42 -11.79
N CYS A 145 -15.97 5.15 -11.37
CA CYS A 145 -16.49 4.78 -10.08
C CYS A 145 -15.71 5.47 -8.94
N ALA A 146 -14.38 5.43 -8.99
CA ALA A 146 -13.53 6.09 -8.01
C ALA A 146 -13.83 7.60 -7.92
N ARG A 147 -13.97 8.26 -9.06
CA ARG A 147 -14.34 9.68 -9.14
C ARG A 147 -15.73 9.95 -8.54
N HIS A 148 -16.69 9.06 -8.73
CA HIS A 148 -18.02 9.18 -8.14
C HIS A 148 -17.96 9.23 -6.61
N TYR A 149 -17.17 8.33 -5.97
CA TYR A 149 -17.09 8.26 -4.51
C TYR A 149 -16.23 9.35 -3.87
N THR A 150 -15.26 9.89 -4.61
CA THR A 150 -14.29 10.85 -4.08
C THR A 150 -14.49 12.29 -4.52
N GLY A 151 -15.26 12.50 -5.61
CA GLY A 151 -15.36 13.80 -6.28
C GLY A 151 -14.08 14.21 -7.04
N LYS A 152 -13.01 13.41 -7.02
CA LYS A 152 -11.69 13.73 -7.58
C LYS A 152 -11.27 12.66 -8.60
N LYS A 153 -10.37 13.02 -9.53
CA LYS A 153 -9.72 12.03 -10.39
C LYS A 153 -8.83 11.13 -9.54
N PRO A 154 -8.90 9.80 -9.70
CA PRO A 154 -8.00 8.90 -9.01
C PRO A 154 -6.56 9.05 -9.50
N VAL A 155 -5.60 8.81 -8.64
CA VAL A 155 -4.21 8.56 -9.03
C VAL A 155 -4.16 7.19 -9.68
N ILE A 156 -3.78 7.12 -10.96
CA ILE A 156 -3.64 5.85 -11.68
C ILE A 156 -2.16 5.48 -11.70
N VAL A 157 -1.85 4.30 -11.17
CA VAL A 157 -0.48 3.79 -11.15
C VAL A 157 0.00 3.57 -12.58
N SER A 158 1.10 4.20 -12.91
CA SER A 158 1.82 4.10 -14.19
C SER A 158 3.32 4.17 -13.95
N PRO A 159 4.16 3.81 -14.92
CA PRO A 159 5.60 3.96 -14.78
C PRO A 159 6.08 5.40 -14.59
N ASP A 160 5.23 6.37 -14.94
CA ASP A 160 5.57 7.80 -14.92
C ASP A 160 5.25 8.47 -13.58
N ILE A 161 4.58 7.79 -12.64
CA ILE A 161 4.30 8.34 -11.31
C ILE A 161 5.51 8.19 -10.38
N ARG A 162 5.55 9.04 -9.35
CA ARG A 162 6.59 8.94 -8.32
C ARG A 162 6.40 7.67 -7.50
N THR A 163 7.38 6.79 -7.54
CA THR A 163 7.40 5.53 -6.79
C THR A 163 8.46 5.52 -5.70
N GLY A 164 9.44 6.42 -5.78
CA GLY A 164 10.65 6.39 -4.94
C GLY A 164 11.66 5.33 -5.38
N LEU A 165 11.46 4.73 -6.55
CA LEU A 165 12.37 3.75 -7.16
C LEU A 165 12.98 4.31 -8.43
N THR A 166 14.21 3.89 -8.71
CA THR A 166 14.84 3.99 -10.03
C THR A 166 14.57 2.71 -10.80
N MET A 167 14.25 2.80 -12.09
CA MET A 167 13.98 1.63 -12.92
C MET A 167 15.27 1.15 -13.58
N GLY A 168 15.73 -0.05 -13.21
CA GLY A 168 16.92 -0.70 -13.74
C GLY A 168 16.58 -1.90 -14.63
N VAL A 169 15.51 -1.80 -15.40
CA VAL A 169 15.03 -2.84 -16.34
C VAL A 169 15.02 -2.31 -17.77
N ASP A 170 15.08 -3.21 -18.75
CA ASP A 170 15.17 -2.86 -20.17
C ASP A 170 13.92 -2.10 -20.64
N GLU A 171 12.73 -2.55 -20.20
CA GLU A 171 11.45 -1.98 -20.57
C GLU A 171 10.63 -1.53 -19.35
N PRO A 172 10.91 -0.34 -18.77
CA PRO A 172 10.21 0.12 -17.56
C PRO A 172 8.70 0.19 -17.70
N ARG A 173 8.19 0.49 -18.91
CA ARG A 173 6.75 0.60 -19.18
C ARG A 173 6.02 -0.73 -19.27
N ALA A 174 6.75 -1.82 -19.50
CA ALA A 174 6.21 -3.17 -19.55
C ALA A 174 6.07 -3.82 -18.16
N VAL A 175 6.66 -3.22 -17.12
CA VAL A 175 6.54 -3.74 -15.75
C VAL A 175 5.09 -3.71 -15.29
N GLY A 176 4.61 -4.84 -14.75
CA GLY A 176 3.30 -4.93 -14.11
C GLY A 176 3.16 -3.89 -13.01
N LYS A 177 2.05 -3.16 -13.02
CA LYS A 177 1.84 -2.03 -12.11
C LYS A 177 1.67 -2.48 -10.66
N ASP A 178 1.05 -3.64 -10.44
CA ASP A 178 0.96 -4.35 -9.17
C ASP A 178 2.36 -4.66 -8.59
N ARG A 179 3.26 -5.19 -9.42
CA ARG A 179 4.65 -5.46 -9.07
C ARG A 179 5.39 -4.18 -8.62
N LEU A 180 5.13 -3.08 -9.32
CA LEU A 180 5.72 -1.78 -9.00
C LEU A 180 5.21 -1.23 -7.65
N VAL A 181 3.92 -1.43 -7.35
CA VAL A 181 3.30 -1.04 -6.07
C VAL A 181 3.94 -1.78 -4.91
N ASP A 182 4.05 -3.11 -5.02
CA ASP A 182 4.65 -3.95 -3.98
C ASP A 182 6.11 -3.59 -3.73
N ALA A 183 6.89 -3.44 -4.81
CA ALA A 183 8.30 -3.06 -4.74
C ALA A 183 8.50 -1.67 -4.11
N ALA A 184 7.67 -0.69 -4.48
CA ALA A 184 7.74 0.67 -3.94
C ALA A 184 7.48 0.69 -2.43
N TYR A 185 6.44 -0.02 -1.97
CA TYR A 185 6.15 -0.11 -0.55
C TYR A 185 7.24 -0.84 0.22
N ALA A 186 7.68 -1.98 -0.30
CA ALA A 186 8.74 -2.77 0.34
C ALA A 186 10.03 -1.97 0.47
N ALA A 187 10.46 -1.30 -0.58
CA ALA A 187 11.66 -0.46 -0.55
C ALA A 187 11.56 0.73 0.42
N ALA A 188 10.36 1.24 0.67
CA ALA A 188 10.14 2.34 1.60
C ALA A 188 10.11 1.92 3.07
N ASN A 189 9.74 0.65 3.36
CA ASN A 189 9.40 0.23 4.72
C ASN A 189 10.23 -0.94 5.27
N PHE A 190 11.05 -1.59 4.42
CA PHE A 190 11.89 -2.72 4.82
C PHE A 190 13.36 -2.45 4.51
N PRO A 191 14.30 -3.13 5.20
CA PRO A 191 15.72 -3.04 4.89
C PRO A 191 16.01 -3.46 3.45
N LEU A 192 16.92 -2.74 2.79
CA LEU A 192 17.39 -3.02 1.44
C LEU A 192 18.69 -3.83 1.45
N PRO A 193 18.94 -4.68 0.44
CA PRO A 193 18.02 -5.01 -0.67
C PRO A 193 16.79 -5.78 -0.20
N VAL A 194 15.69 -5.69 -0.97
CA VAL A 194 14.43 -6.34 -0.63
C VAL A 194 13.86 -7.12 -1.83
N ILE A 195 13.36 -8.30 -1.54
CA ILE A 195 12.64 -9.15 -2.49
C ILE A 195 11.18 -9.23 -2.02
N THR A 196 10.23 -8.88 -2.89
CA THR A 196 8.81 -9.15 -2.62
C THR A 196 8.37 -10.37 -3.40
N VAL A 197 7.55 -11.22 -2.79
CA VAL A 197 6.93 -12.38 -3.46
C VAL A 197 5.43 -12.28 -3.30
N ASP A 198 4.71 -12.12 -4.42
CA ASP A 198 3.24 -12.17 -4.43
C ASP A 198 2.76 -13.53 -4.91
N LEU A 199 1.96 -14.20 -4.09
CA LEU A 199 1.33 -15.50 -4.36
C LEU A 199 -0.13 -15.30 -4.80
N GLY A 200 -0.28 -14.78 -6.01
CA GLY A 200 -1.54 -14.51 -6.68
C GLY A 200 -1.88 -15.51 -7.79
N THR A 201 -2.49 -15.01 -8.88
CA THR A 201 -2.76 -15.77 -10.12
C THR A 201 -1.45 -16.23 -10.77
N ALA A 202 -0.43 -15.39 -10.73
CA ALA A 202 0.97 -15.75 -10.94
C ALA A 202 1.71 -15.66 -9.59
N THR A 203 2.84 -16.35 -9.46
CA THR A 203 3.80 -16.10 -8.39
C THR A 203 4.86 -15.18 -8.95
N THR A 204 4.96 -13.96 -8.40
CA THR A 204 5.91 -12.95 -8.89
C THR A 204 6.93 -12.59 -7.83
N PHE A 205 8.19 -12.48 -8.24
CA PHE A 205 9.28 -11.96 -7.42
C PHE A 205 9.65 -10.58 -7.94
N ASN A 206 9.83 -9.61 -7.06
CA ASN A 206 10.29 -8.27 -7.42
C ASN A 206 11.50 -7.93 -6.57
N VAL A 207 12.55 -7.49 -7.20
CA VAL A 207 13.85 -7.25 -6.59
C VAL A 207 14.16 -5.76 -6.60
N VAL A 208 14.42 -5.20 -5.43
CA VAL A 208 14.95 -3.83 -5.28
C VAL A 208 16.27 -3.92 -4.56
N ASP A 209 17.32 -3.40 -5.19
CA ASP A 209 18.67 -3.41 -4.64
C ASP A 209 18.89 -2.37 -3.53
N LYS A 210 20.09 -2.33 -2.98
CA LYS A 210 20.50 -1.40 -1.91
C LYS A 210 20.37 0.08 -2.29
N ASP A 211 20.43 0.40 -3.58
CA ASP A 211 20.39 1.76 -4.12
C ASP A 211 18.99 2.17 -4.58
N ARG A 212 17.96 1.42 -4.17
CA ARG A 212 16.54 1.59 -4.56
C ARG A 212 16.29 1.44 -6.06
N VAL A 213 17.11 0.66 -6.75
CA VAL A 213 16.89 0.32 -8.14
C VAL A 213 16.03 -0.93 -8.25
N PHE A 214 14.90 -0.81 -8.93
CA PHE A 214 14.06 -1.96 -9.29
C PHE A 214 14.77 -2.76 -10.37
N ARG A 215 15.31 -3.93 -10.01
CA ARG A 215 16.14 -4.79 -10.87
C ARG A 215 15.33 -5.76 -11.73
N GLY A 216 14.01 -5.75 -11.61
CA GLY A 216 13.16 -6.73 -12.27
C GLY A 216 12.73 -7.83 -11.32
N GLY A 217 12.78 -9.09 -11.77
CA GLY A 217 12.40 -10.22 -10.93
C GLY A 217 11.99 -11.45 -11.72
N VAL A 218 11.18 -12.32 -11.09
CA VAL A 218 10.77 -13.62 -11.65
C VAL A 218 9.26 -13.70 -11.72
N ILE A 219 8.72 -14.39 -12.73
CA ILE A 219 7.29 -14.68 -12.88
C ILE A 219 7.15 -16.18 -13.11
N CYS A 220 6.40 -16.83 -12.23
CA CYS A 220 6.08 -18.25 -12.29
C CYS A 220 4.57 -18.48 -12.33
N PRO A 221 4.10 -19.64 -12.74
CA PRO A 221 2.69 -20.01 -12.56
C PRO A 221 2.30 -19.89 -11.08
N GLY A 222 1.14 -19.27 -10.81
CA GLY A 222 0.63 -19.21 -9.45
C GLY A 222 0.18 -20.61 -8.96
N LEU A 223 0.21 -20.80 -7.66
CA LEU A 223 -0.10 -22.06 -7.00
C LEU A 223 -1.45 -22.67 -7.47
N SER A 224 -2.53 -21.90 -7.42
CA SER A 224 -3.85 -22.39 -7.89
C SER A 224 -3.88 -22.58 -9.40
N THR A 225 -3.16 -21.76 -10.17
CA THR A 225 -3.08 -21.88 -11.62
C THR A 225 -2.38 -23.17 -12.02
N GLY A 226 -1.26 -23.49 -11.39
CA GLY A 226 -0.53 -24.73 -11.63
C GLY A 226 -1.34 -25.99 -11.23
N LEU A 227 -1.95 -25.95 -10.04
CA LEU A 227 -2.75 -27.07 -9.55
C LEU A 227 -3.97 -27.36 -10.45
N ARG A 228 -4.66 -26.30 -10.89
CA ARG A 228 -5.77 -26.40 -11.82
C ARG A 228 -5.33 -26.94 -13.19
N ALA A 229 -4.21 -26.44 -13.72
CA ALA A 229 -3.68 -26.90 -15.00
C ALA A 229 -3.36 -28.40 -15.01
N LEU A 230 -2.88 -28.96 -13.90
CA LEU A 230 -2.68 -30.40 -13.75
C LEU A 230 -4.00 -31.17 -13.87
N GLY A 231 -5.05 -30.75 -13.16
CA GLY A 231 -6.36 -31.40 -13.21
C GLY A 231 -7.09 -31.24 -14.56
N GLU A 232 -6.83 -30.15 -15.29
CA GLU A 232 -7.45 -29.91 -16.61
C GLU A 232 -6.73 -30.59 -17.77
N ARG A 233 -5.39 -30.76 -17.68
CA ARG A 233 -4.57 -31.26 -18.79
C ARG A 233 -4.11 -32.70 -18.64
N CYS A 234 -4.19 -33.26 -17.45
CA CYS A 234 -3.77 -34.65 -17.18
C CYS A 234 -4.98 -35.50 -16.85
N ALA A 235 -5.38 -36.37 -17.79
CA ALA A 235 -6.63 -37.16 -17.72
C ALA A 235 -6.79 -38.01 -16.44
N GLN A 236 -5.71 -38.39 -15.78
CA GLN A 236 -5.73 -39.20 -14.56
C GLN A 236 -5.60 -38.40 -13.28
N LEU A 237 -5.40 -37.07 -13.36
CA LEU A 237 -5.27 -36.23 -12.17
C LEU A 237 -6.62 -35.61 -11.79
N PRO A 238 -7.08 -35.79 -10.54
CA PRO A 238 -8.33 -35.20 -10.08
C PRO A 238 -8.21 -33.68 -9.85
N GLN A 239 -9.36 -33.02 -9.76
CA GLN A 239 -9.44 -31.68 -9.20
C GLN A 239 -9.16 -31.76 -7.69
N VAL A 240 -8.15 -31.04 -7.22
CA VAL A 240 -7.71 -31.06 -5.82
C VAL A 240 -7.92 -29.69 -5.18
N HIS A 241 -8.51 -29.68 -3.99
CA HIS A 241 -8.65 -28.46 -3.19
C HIS A 241 -7.34 -28.11 -2.52
N LEU A 242 -7.01 -26.82 -2.47
CA LEU A 242 -5.82 -26.33 -1.80
C LEU A 242 -5.85 -26.65 -0.30
N GLY A 243 -4.74 -27.21 0.18
CA GLY A 243 -4.53 -27.57 1.58
C GLY A 243 -3.03 -27.70 1.87
N SER A 244 -2.65 -27.75 3.14
CA SER A 244 -1.26 -27.96 3.52
C SER A 244 -0.87 -29.43 3.42
N PRO A 245 0.22 -29.78 2.72
CA PRO A 245 0.71 -31.14 2.65
C PRO A 245 1.21 -31.60 4.02
N LYS A 246 0.87 -32.82 4.42
CA LYS A 246 1.33 -33.40 5.69
C LYS A 246 2.78 -33.91 5.64
N LYS A 247 3.23 -34.34 4.47
CA LYS A 247 4.55 -34.91 4.19
C LYS A 247 5.01 -34.52 2.80
N ALA A 248 6.32 -34.51 2.58
CA ALA A 248 6.91 -34.27 1.26
C ALA A 248 6.60 -35.42 0.30
N ILE A 249 6.62 -36.66 0.78
CA ILE A 249 6.27 -37.83 -0.02
C ILE A 249 4.77 -38.09 0.14
N GLY A 250 3.98 -37.80 -0.89
CA GLY A 250 2.57 -38.18 -0.98
C GLY A 250 2.41 -39.68 -1.21
N THR A 251 1.36 -40.25 -0.67
CA THR A 251 1.06 -41.73 -0.77
C THR A 251 -0.17 -42.00 -1.63
N ASN A 252 -0.81 -40.97 -2.14
CA ASN A 252 -1.89 -41.04 -3.13
C ASN A 252 -1.79 -39.81 -4.05
N THR A 253 -2.53 -39.83 -5.17
CA THR A 253 -2.47 -38.77 -6.19
C THR A 253 -2.71 -37.38 -5.62
N GLU A 254 -3.74 -37.20 -4.78
CA GLU A 254 -4.07 -35.90 -4.16
C GLU A 254 -2.94 -35.37 -3.29
N SER A 255 -2.41 -36.22 -2.40
CA SER A 255 -1.29 -35.82 -1.52
C SER A 255 0.00 -35.56 -2.28
N CYS A 256 0.25 -36.25 -3.40
CA CYS A 256 1.36 -35.98 -4.31
C CYS A 256 1.19 -34.60 -4.98
N MET A 257 0.00 -34.29 -5.49
CA MET A 257 -0.31 -33.00 -6.11
C MET A 257 -0.19 -31.85 -5.12
N LEU A 258 -0.70 -31.99 -3.90
CA LEU A 258 -0.57 -31.00 -2.84
C LEU A 258 0.88 -30.78 -2.42
N SER A 259 1.65 -31.86 -2.25
CA SER A 259 3.06 -31.75 -1.94
C SER A 259 3.83 -31.04 -3.04
N GLY A 260 3.65 -31.44 -4.30
CA GLY A 260 4.31 -30.80 -5.44
C GLY A 260 3.93 -29.33 -5.62
N SER A 261 2.65 -29.01 -5.42
CA SER A 261 2.17 -27.63 -5.60
C SER A 261 2.54 -26.74 -4.42
N VAL A 262 2.20 -27.11 -3.19
CA VAL A 262 2.33 -26.21 -2.02
C VAL A 262 3.75 -26.23 -1.47
N LEU A 263 4.30 -27.40 -1.15
CA LEU A 263 5.68 -27.53 -0.68
C LEU A 263 6.66 -27.19 -1.80
N GLY A 264 6.37 -27.59 -3.05
CA GLY A 264 7.16 -27.22 -4.21
C GLY A 264 7.25 -25.71 -4.41
N THR A 265 6.17 -24.96 -4.14
CA THR A 265 6.20 -23.48 -4.18
C THR A 265 7.08 -22.90 -3.06
N ALA A 266 7.05 -23.48 -1.84
CA ALA A 266 7.95 -23.04 -0.76
C ALA A 266 9.42 -23.27 -1.14
N VAL A 267 9.76 -24.45 -1.68
CA VAL A 267 11.11 -24.76 -2.18
C VAL A 267 11.53 -23.83 -3.33
N LEU A 268 10.59 -23.53 -4.24
CA LEU A 268 10.83 -22.53 -5.30
C LEU A 268 11.19 -21.16 -4.73
N ILE A 269 10.46 -20.71 -3.71
CA ILE A 269 10.73 -19.42 -3.05
C ILE A 269 12.12 -19.46 -2.42
N ASP A 270 12.41 -20.45 -1.58
CA ASP A 270 13.69 -20.57 -0.90
C ASP A 270 14.87 -20.60 -1.90
N GLY A 271 14.77 -21.46 -2.93
CA GLY A 271 15.84 -21.60 -3.93
C GLY A 271 15.97 -20.39 -4.84
N MET A 272 14.88 -19.71 -5.18
CA MET A 272 14.93 -18.52 -6.03
C MET A 272 15.49 -17.33 -5.25
N VAL A 273 15.10 -17.15 -4.00
CA VAL A 273 15.66 -16.11 -3.13
C VAL A 273 17.16 -16.27 -2.98
N GLN A 274 17.64 -17.50 -2.71
CA GLN A 274 19.07 -17.79 -2.64
C GLN A 274 19.83 -17.39 -3.90
N ARG A 275 19.31 -17.73 -5.08
CA ARG A 275 19.93 -17.36 -6.36
C ARG A 275 19.94 -15.85 -6.61
N ILE A 276 18.86 -15.16 -6.21
CA ILE A 276 18.79 -13.70 -6.32
C ILE A 276 19.82 -13.04 -5.37
N GLU A 277 19.97 -13.55 -4.15
CA GLU A 277 20.97 -13.07 -3.18
C GLU A 277 22.42 -13.30 -3.69
N GLU A 278 22.67 -14.45 -4.32
CA GLU A 278 23.96 -14.75 -4.99
C GLU A 278 24.25 -13.71 -6.10
N GLU A 279 23.24 -13.36 -6.91
CA GLU A 279 23.35 -12.35 -7.97
C GLU A 279 23.51 -10.93 -7.42
N LEU A 280 22.82 -10.59 -6.33
CA LEU A 280 22.94 -9.30 -5.64
C LEU A 280 24.27 -9.17 -4.87
N GLY A 281 24.95 -10.28 -4.58
CA GLY A 281 26.16 -10.33 -3.76
C GLY A 281 25.92 -10.02 -2.27
N SER A 282 24.68 -10.09 -1.80
CA SER A 282 24.31 -9.80 -0.40
C SER A 282 22.96 -10.41 -0.03
N PRO A 283 22.74 -10.74 1.26
CA PRO A 283 21.44 -11.13 1.76
C PRO A 283 20.37 -10.05 1.51
N ALA A 284 19.14 -10.46 1.30
CA ALA A 284 18.01 -9.58 1.05
C ALA A 284 16.87 -9.82 2.05
N THR A 285 16.12 -8.77 2.35
CA THR A 285 14.87 -8.91 3.13
C THR A 285 13.80 -9.54 2.26
N LEU A 286 13.22 -10.66 2.69
CA LEU A 286 12.14 -11.32 1.98
C LEU A 286 10.77 -10.91 2.56
N VAL A 287 9.91 -10.34 1.71
CA VAL A 287 8.53 -9.98 2.06
C VAL A 287 7.58 -10.74 1.17
N VAL A 288 6.68 -11.52 1.76
CA VAL A 288 5.72 -12.35 1.04
C VAL A 288 4.31 -11.82 1.22
N THR A 289 3.56 -11.73 0.13
CA THR A 289 2.16 -11.29 0.09
C THR A 289 1.32 -12.23 -0.76
N GLY A 290 0.06 -11.89 -0.96
CA GLY A 290 -0.88 -12.65 -1.78
C GLY A 290 -1.81 -13.55 -1.01
N GLY A 291 -2.97 -13.83 -1.61
CA GLY A 291 -4.06 -14.56 -0.96
C GLY A 291 -3.73 -16.01 -0.61
N LEU A 292 -2.75 -16.60 -1.30
CA LEU A 292 -2.33 -17.99 -1.11
C LEU A 292 -1.07 -18.13 -0.24
N ALA A 293 -0.45 -17.03 0.14
CA ALA A 293 0.78 -17.02 0.94
C ALA A 293 0.64 -17.80 2.26
N LYS A 294 -0.52 -17.74 2.90
CA LYS A 294 -0.81 -18.45 4.16
C LYS A 294 -0.58 -19.97 4.11
N TYR A 295 -0.69 -20.58 2.92
CA TYR A 295 -0.45 -22.03 2.74
C TYR A 295 1.03 -22.36 2.54
N VAL A 296 1.82 -21.41 2.05
CA VAL A 296 3.20 -21.60 1.61
C VAL A 296 4.21 -21.09 2.63
N THR A 297 3.98 -19.90 3.19
CA THR A 297 4.94 -19.24 4.11
C THR A 297 5.34 -20.08 5.32
N PRO A 298 4.46 -20.91 5.94
CA PRO A 298 4.88 -21.77 7.05
C PRO A 298 5.84 -22.90 6.64
N LEU A 299 5.99 -23.16 5.34
CA LEU A 299 6.82 -24.22 4.79
C LEU A 299 8.16 -23.71 4.23
N CYS A 300 8.30 -22.40 4.08
CA CYS A 300 9.55 -21.78 3.66
C CYS A 300 10.61 -21.90 4.76
N ARG A 301 11.86 -22.07 4.35
CA ARG A 301 13.03 -22.14 5.26
C ARG A 301 13.73 -20.79 5.37
N HIS A 302 13.67 -19.99 4.33
CA HIS A 302 14.24 -18.63 4.33
C HIS A 302 13.45 -17.75 5.31
N PRO A 303 14.12 -16.94 6.14
CA PRO A 303 13.46 -15.95 6.99
C PRO A 303 12.63 -14.98 6.13
N LEU A 304 11.38 -14.76 6.48
CA LEU A 304 10.47 -13.91 5.72
C LEU A 304 9.50 -13.12 6.61
N THR A 305 9.01 -12.03 6.07
CA THR A 305 7.88 -11.28 6.63
C THR A 305 6.66 -11.53 5.76
N TYR A 306 5.56 -12.00 6.34
CA TYR A 306 4.28 -12.13 5.65
C TYR A 306 3.44 -10.89 5.88
N ASP A 307 3.14 -10.14 4.80
CA ASP A 307 2.26 -8.97 4.82
C ASP A 307 1.11 -9.13 3.81
N PRO A 308 -0.08 -9.58 4.26
CA PRO A 308 -1.22 -9.79 3.38
C PRO A 308 -1.83 -8.49 2.81
N GLU A 309 -1.41 -7.33 3.33
CA GLU A 309 -1.92 -6.01 2.96
C GLU A 309 -0.89 -5.19 2.16
N LEU A 310 0.24 -5.79 1.75
CA LEU A 310 1.37 -5.11 1.11
C LEU A 310 0.92 -4.21 -0.04
N LEU A 311 0.14 -4.76 -0.97
CA LEU A 311 -0.37 -4.03 -2.14
C LEU A 311 -1.24 -2.84 -1.74
N MET A 312 -2.15 -3.02 -0.79
CA MET A 312 -3.03 -1.93 -0.34
C MET A 312 -2.26 -0.81 0.34
N LYS A 313 -1.28 -1.15 1.16
CA LYS A 313 -0.36 -0.20 1.79
C LYS A 313 0.49 0.51 0.74
N GLY A 314 0.94 -0.21 -0.29
CA GLY A 314 1.68 0.35 -1.41
C GLY A 314 0.85 1.35 -2.22
N LEU A 315 -0.41 1.05 -2.49
CA LEU A 315 -1.32 1.98 -3.13
C LEU A 315 -1.49 3.26 -2.30
N ALA A 316 -1.63 3.15 -0.98
CA ALA A 316 -1.71 4.32 -0.10
C ALA A 316 -0.44 5.17 -0.14
N LEU A 317 0.74 4.54 -0.14
CA LEU A 317 2.02 5.22 -0.30
C LEU A 317 2.08 5.98 -1.63
N LEU A 318 1.71 5.33 -2.73
CA LEU A 318 1.71 5.98 -4.05
C LEU A 318 0.69 7.10 -4.14
N TYR A 319 -0.46 7.00 -3.49
CA TYR A 319 -1.39 8.12 -3.36
C TYR A 319 -0.74 9.31 -2.66
N GLN A 320 -0.10 9.11 -1.52
CA GLN A 320 0.55 10.17 -0.76
C GLN A 320 1.66 10.87 -1.56
N LEU A 321 2.42 10.11 -2.36
CA LEU A 321 3.49 10.65 -3.18
C LEU A 321 2.99 11.44 -4.40
N ASN A 322 1.77 11.16 -4.90
CA ASN A 322 1.29 11.65 -6.19
C ASN A 322 -0.03 12.43 -6.15
N ALA A 323 -0.77 12.39 -5.03
CA ALA A 323 -1.98 13.18 -4.90
C ALA A 323 -1.66 14.68 -4.97
N PRO A 324 -2.52 15.49 -5.63
CA PRO A 324 -2.38 16.93 -5.61
C PRO A 324 -2.37 17.43 -4.16
N GLN A 325 -1.30 18.10 -3.76
CA GLN A 325 -1.27 18.78 -2.46
C GLN A 325 -2.25 19.96 -2.53
N GLU A 326 -3.36 19.88 -1.81
CA GLU A 326 -4.20 21.04 -1.58
C GLU A 326 -3.34 22.01 -0.73
N HIS A 327 -2.84 23.07 -1.38
CA HIS A 327 -2.24 24.17 -0.65
C HIS A 327 -3.31 24.68 0.32
N CYS A 328 -3.11 24.48 1.62
CA CYS A 328 -3.85 25.20 2.65
C CYS A 328 -3.69 26.69 2.34
N ARG A 329 -4.66 27.29 1.65
CA ARG A 329 -4.82 28.73 1.63
C ARG A 329 -5.10 29.12 3.07
N SER A 330 -4.06 29.51 3.78
CA SER A 330 -4.18 30.21 5.04
C SER A 330 -5.09 31.40 4.80
N HIS A 331 -6.28 31.38 5.34
CA HIS A 331 -7.12 32.58 5.49
C HIS A 331 -6.41 33.49 6.49
N GLY A 332 -5.38 34.15 6.00
CA GLY A 332 -4.73 35.25 6.67
C GLY A 332 -5.38 36.54 6.18
N GLY A 333 -6.45 36.96 6.85
CA GLY A 333 -6.90 38.33 6.83
C GLY A 333 -5.81 39.20 7.48
N GLY A 334 -4.94 39.79 6.68
CA GLY A 334 -3.90 40.72 7.10
C GLY A 334 -4.08 42.04 6.39
N ARG A 335 -4.42 43.08 7.16
CA ARG A 335 -4.59 44.49 6.78
C ARG A 335 -3.34 45.03 6.08
N HIS A 336 -3.60 45.84 5.05
CA HIS A 336 -2.63 46.72 4.41
C HIS A 336 -1.76 47.47 5.42
N TYR A 337 -0.44 47.45 5.22
CA TYR A 337 0.44 48.60 5.43
C TYR A 337 1.47 48.59 4.28
N GLY A 338 1.37 49.61 3.45
CA GLY A 338 2.32 49.87 2.38
C GLY A 338 3.65 50.41 2.93
N GLN A 339 4.71 50.14 2.24
CA GLN A 339 5.68 51.17 1.81
C GLN A 339 6.70 50.57 0.83
N GLN A 340 6.88 51.32 -0.19
CA GLN A 340 7.81 51.17 -1.30
C GLN A 340 9.27 51.06 -0.88
N ARG A 341 10.06 50.24 -1.53
CA ARG A 341 11.42 50.59 -1.96
C ARG A 341 11.80 49.81 -3.22
N ARG A 342 11.83 50.58 -4.32
CA ARG A 342 12.47 50.14 -5.58
C ARG A 342 13.99 50.15 -5.38
N LEU A 343 14.64 49.04 -5.73
CA LEU A 343 16.05 49.06 -6.08
C LEU A 343 16.19 48.39 -7.46
N ARG A 344 16.59 49.26 -8.38
CA ARG A 344 17.02 48.88 -9.75
C ARG A 344 18.38 48.20 -9.64
N ALA A 345 18.54 47.04 -10.25
CA ALA A 345 19.84 46.51 -10.62
C ALA A 345 19.93 46.37 -12.16
N LYS A 346 21.02 46.94 -12.66
CA LYS A 346 21.37 47.14 -14.05
C LYS A 346 21.80 45.80 -14.68
N HIS A 347 21.33 45.55 -15.90
CA HIS A 347 21.95 44.61 -16.80
C HIS A 347 23.23 45.18 -17.43
N PRO A 348 24.19 44.34 -17.82
CA PRO A 348 24.99 44.59 -19.01
C PRO A 348 24.73 43.56 -20.11
N HIS A 349 24.57 44.07 -21.31
CA HIS A 349 24.39 43.38 -22.57
C HIS A 349 25.70 42.76 -23.10
N PRO A 350 25.59 41.74 -23.99
CA PRO A 350 26.73 40.98 -24.51
C PRO A 350 27.34 41.61 -25.75
N ASN A 351 28.63 41.32 -25.94
CA ASN A 351 29.35 41.74 -27.12
C ASN A 351 29.44 40.60 -28.15
N ARG A 352 29.12 40.95 -29.38
CA ARG A 352 29.25 40.15 -30.60
C ARG A 352 30.71 40.19 -31.12
N ARG A 353 31.08 39.16 -31.82
CA ARG A 353 32.01 39.00 -32.95
C ARG A 353 32.90 37.75 -32.75
N THR A 354 33.18 36.89 -33.72
CA THR A 354 33.17 36.90 -35.17
C THR A 354 33.38 35.47 -35.68
N ARG A 355 32.82 35.22 -36.86
CA ARG A 355 33.05 34.10 -37.79
C ARG A 355 34.48 33.60 -37.89
N ARG A 356 34.66 32.27 -38.10
CA ARG A 356 35.37 31.67 -39.25
C ARG A 356 35.20 30.14 -39.20
N GLU A 357 34.49 29.60 -40.19
CA GLU A 357 34.84 28.34 -40.86
C GLU A 357 36.01 28.61 -41.80
N PRO A 358 36.80 27.62 -42.28
CA PRO A 358 36.30 26.48 -43.06
C PRO A 358 37.14 25.17 -43.02
N GLU A 359 36.59 24.18 -43.78
CA GLU A 359 37.24 23.10 -44.59
C GLU A 359 37.73 21.83 -43.87
N ALA A 360 37.06 20.78 -44.16
CA ALA A 360 37.22 19.57 -44.94
C ALA A 360 38.67 19.11 -45.17
N LEU A 361 38.91 17.80 -44.91
CA LEU A 361 39.61 16.82 -45.78
C LEU A 361 39.79 15.49 -45.02
N VAL A 362 39.06 14.45 -45.45
CA VAL A 362 39.54 13.19 -46.08
C VAL A 362 40.76 12.53 -45.41
N GLY A 363 40.54 11.31 -45.00
CA GLY A 363 41.51 10.27 -44.64
C GLY A 363 40.77 9.09 -44.02
#